data_1088a41d79d8bb52a1d4d0ac62c75186
#
_entry.id   1088a41d79d8bb52a1d4d0ac62c75186
#
_cell.length_a   1.000
_cell.length_b   1.000
_cell.length_c   1.000
_cell.angle_alpha   90.00
_cell.angle_beta   90.00
_cell.angle_gamma   90.00
#
_symmetry.space_group_name_H-M   'P 1'
#
loop_
_entity.id
_entity.type
_entity.pdbx_description
1 polymer ?
#
loop_
_entity_poly.entity_id
_entity_poly.type
_entity_poly.pdbx_seq_one_letter_code
_entity_poly.pdbx_strand_id
1 'polypeptide(L)'
;MAAPMDRSPGGRAVRALRLALALASLTEVLLNCPAGALPTQGPGRRRQNLDPPVSRVRSVLLDAASGQLRLVDGIHPYAVAWANLTNAIRETGWAYLDLGTNGSYNDSLQAYAAGVVEASVSEELIYMHWMNTMVNYCGPFEYEVGYCEKLKSFLEINLEWMQREMELSQDSPYWHQVRLTLLQLKGLEDSYEGRLTFPTGRFTIKPLGFLLLQIAGDLEDLEQALNKTSTKLSLGSGSCSAIIKLLPGARDLLVAHNTWNSYQNMLRIIKKYQLQFRQGPQEAYPLIAGNNLVFSSYPGTIFSGDDFYILGSGLVTLETTIGNKNPALWKYVQPQGCVLEWIRNIVANRLALDGATWADIFKQFNSGTYNNQWMIVDYKAFIPNGPSPGSRVLTILEQIPGMVVVADKTEDLYKTTYWASYNIPFFEIVFNASGLQDLVAQYGDWFSYTKNPRAQIFQRDQSLVEDMNSMVRLIRWWALLPAILGGIPFSWEVEMPVQDPGWRRSVFGRLESPQMLLRNRPSVGSAWRKDLENLPQEEPSDEAGVTPWRGEGGLHLGLGCPCGEVQQLPSRPSVTV
;
A
#
# COMPACT_ATOMS: atom_id res chain seq x y z
N MET A 1 -44.47 -18.29 34.56
CA MET A 1 -45.44 -18.97 33.68
C MET A 1 -44.74 -19.15 32.32
N ALA A 2 -44.25 -20.33 32.05
CA ALA A 2 -43.56 -20.70 30.81
C ALA A 2 -44.57 -21.31 29.86
N ALA A 3 -44.59 -20.85 28.61
CA ALA A 3 -45.41 -21.45 27.54
C ALA A 3 -44.63 -22.60 26.88
N PRO A 4 -45.31 -23.69 26.51
CA PRO A 4 -44.63 -24.89 25.99
C PRO A 4 -44.21 -24.75 24.52
N MET A 5 -43.01 -25.22 24.18
CA MET A 5 -42.53 -25.42 22.83
C MET A 5 -43.26 -26.59 22.17
N ASP A 6 -43.95 -26.32 21.07
CA ASP A 6 -44.53 -27.33 20.19
C ASP A 6 -43.42 -27.99 19.34
N ARG A 7 -43.19 -29.28 19.57
CA ARG A 7 -42.28 -30.15 18.80
C ARG A 7 -43.11 -31.05 17.90
N SER A 8 -43.57 -30.57 16.72
CA SER A 8 -44.19 -31.43 15.73
C SER A 8 -43.16 -32.02 14.77
N PRO A 9 -43.18 -33.34 14.46
CA PRO A 9 -42.26 -34.01 13.59
C PRO A 9 -42.41 -33.66 12.09
N GLY A 10 -43.48 -32.94 11.71
CA GLY A 10 -43.80 -32.62 10.29
C GLY A 10 -42.88 -31.58 9.61
N GLY A 11 -42.24 -30.71 10.38
CA GLY A 11 -41.45 -29.60 9.80
C GLY A 11 -40.10 -30.03 9.20
N ARG A 12 -39.52 -31.14 9.65
CA ARG A 12 -38.24 -31.64 9.13
C ARG A 12 -38.38 -32.43 7.83
N ALA A 13 -39.47 -33.19 7.67
CA ALA A 13 -39.75 -33.96 6.46
C ALA A 13 -40.05 -33.06 5.27
N VAL A 14 -40.76 -31.94 5.45
CA VAL A 14 -41.06 -30.99 4.37
C VAL A 14 -39.83 -30.21 3.90
N ARG A 15 -38.88 -29.91 4.79
CA ARG A 15 -37.61 -29.28 4.41
C ARG A 15 -36.68 -30.24 3.67
N ALA A 16 -36.61 -31.50 4.10
CA ALA A 16 -35.83 -32.55 3.41
C ALA A 16 -36.39 -32.85 2.01
N LEU A 17 -37.71 -32.87 1.85
CA LEU A 17 -38.37 -33.10 0.56
C LEU A 17 -38.16 -31.91 -0.41
N ARG A 18 -38.17 -30.67 0.07
CA ARG A 18 -37.88 -29.49 -0.76
C ARG A 18 -36.40 -29.42 -1.19
N LEU A 19 -35.46 -29.86 -0.35
CA LEU A 19 -34.04 -29.95 -0.70
C LEU A 19 -33.79 -31.08 -1.71
N ALA A 20 -34.45 -32.22 -1.56
CA ALA A 20 -34.37 -33.35 -2.50
C ALA A 20 -34.98 -33.03 -3.87
N LEU A 21 -36.08 -32.28 -3.92
CA LEU A 21 -36.68 -31.81 -5.18
C LEU A 21 -35.83 -30.74 -5.88
N ALA A 22 -35.16 -29.87 -5.13
CA ALA A 22 -34.23 -28.88 -5.70
C ALA A 22 -32.95 -29.56 -6.26
N LEU A 23 -32.47 -30.61 -5.63
CA LEU A 23 -31.35 -31.41 -6.12
C LEU A 23 -31.70 -32.28 -7.32
N ALA A 24 -32.94 -32.82 -7.39
CA ALA A 24 -33.41 -33.61 -8.52
C ALA A 24 -33.62 -32.73 -9.79
N SER A 25 -34.07 -31.48 -9.64
CA SER A 25 -34.20 -30.56 -10.78
C SER A 25 -32.88 -30.08 -11.33
N LEU A 26 -31.82 -30.00 -10.48
CA LEU A 26 -30.46 -29.70 -10.95
C LEU A 26 -29.81 -30.87 -11.69
N THR A 27 -30.11 -32.12 -11.32
CA THR A 27 -29.61 -33.32 -12.02
C THR A 27 -30.27 -33.53 -13.38
N GLU A 28 -31.55 -33.21 -13.57
CA GLU A 28 -32.19 -33.27 -14.88
C GLU A 28 -31.67 -32.21 -15.87
N VAL A 29 -31.29 -31.05 -15.41
CA VAL A 29 -30.67 -29.99 -16.27
C VAL A 29 -29.26 -30.38 -16.69
N LEU A 30 -28.54 -31.17 -15.87
CA LEU A 30 -27.16 -31.62 -16.17
C LEU A 30 -27.10 -32.87 -17.04
N LEU A 31 -28.15 -33.69 -17.10
CA LEU A 31 -28.21 -34.93 -17.89
C LEU A 31 -28.72 -34.71 -19.33
N ASN A 32 -29.32 -33.56 -19.66
CA ASN A 32 -29.83 -33.27 -20.98
C ASN A 32 -28.97 -32.33 -21.85
N CYS A 33 -27.69 -32.14 -21.50
CA CYS A 33 -26.74 -31.54 -22.43
C CYS A 33 -26.17 -32.61 -23.38
N PRO A 34 -26.36 -32.45 -24.72
CA PRO A 34 -25.79 -33.39 -25.68
C PRO A 34 -24.25 -33.35 -25.59
N ALA A 35 -23.64 -34.49 -25.35
CA ALA A 35 -22.20 -34.71 -25.47
C ALA A 35 -21.79 -34.53 -26.94
N GLY A 36 -21.39 -33.35 -27.32
CA GLY A 36 -20.94 -33.06 -28.66
C GLY A 36 -20.22 -31.73 -28.78
N ALA A 37 -18.93 -31.85 -29.11
CA ALA A 37 -18.02 -30.79 -29.52
C ALA A 37 -17.33 -29.98 -28.38
N LEU A 38 -16.11 -30.42 -28.08
CA LEU A 38 -15.06 -29.48 -27.63
C LEU A 38 -15.02 -28.30 -28.59
N PRO A 39 -15.10 -27.04 -28.14
CA PRO A 39 -14.92 -25.92 -29.04
C PRO A 39 -13.46 -25.93 -29.54
N THR A 40 -13.31 -26.19 -30.83
CA THR A 40 -12.12 -25.84 -31.58
C THR A 40 -11.78 -24.39 -31.28
N GLN A 41 -10.52 -24.11 -31.05
CA GLN A 41 -9.97 -22.77 -30.80
C GLN A 41 -10.70 -21.76 -31.68
N GLY A 42 -11.50 -20.90 -31.07
CA GLY A 42 -12.11 -19.76 -31.74
C GLY A 42 -11.03 -18.82 -32.26
N PRO A 43 -11.29 -18.07 -33.33
CA PRO A 43 -10.32 -17.16 -33.92
C PRO A 43 -9.82 -16.23 -32.82
N GLY A 44 -8.49 -16.17 -32.69
CA GLY A 44 -7.79 -15.44 -31.65
C GLY A 44 -8.45 -14.08 -31.40
N ARG A 45 -8.79 -13.76 -30.15
CA ARG A 45 -9.18 -12.41 -29.74
C ARG A 45 -8.14 -11.49 -30.34
N ARG A 46 -8.51 -10.68 -31.34
CA ARG A 46 -7.70 -9.54 -31.77
C ARG A 46 -7.31 -8.83 -30.49
N ARG A 47 -6.01 -8.79 -30.17
CA ARG A 47 -5.48 -7.84 -29.21
C ARG A 47 -6.01 -6.48 -29.65
N GLN A 48 -6.92 -5.90 -28.91
CA GLN A 48 -7.23 -4.48 -29.09
C GLN A 48 -5.86 -3.81 -28.97
N ASN A 49 -5.48 -3.04 -29.97
CA ASN A 49 -4.36 -2.13 -29.86
C ASN A 49 -4.74 -1.15 -28.74
N LEU A 50 -4.31 -1.47 -27.52
CA LEU A 50 -4.38 -0.54 -26.41
C LEU A 50 -3.39 0.56 -26.74
N ASP A 51 -3.81 1.80 -26.58
CA ASP A 51 -2.90 2.93 -26.69
C ASP A 51 -1.70 2.69 -25.76
N PRO A 52 -0.48 3.07 -26.15
CA PRO A 52 0.69 2.85 -25.32
C PRO A 52 0.49 3.54 -23.95
N PRO A 53 1.11 2.99 -22.87
CA PRO A 53 1.03 3.59 -21.54
C PRO A 53 1.42 5.07 -21.59
N VAL A 54 0.61 5.92 -20.93
CA VAL A 54 0.87 7.36 -20.88
C VAL A 54 1.90 7.64 -19.80
N SER A 55 3.05 8.18 -20.19
CA SER A 55 4.06 8.67 -19.25
C SER A 55 3.93 10.18 -19.05
N ARG A 56 4.05 10.63 -17.80
CA ARG A 56 4.06 12.03 -17.39
C ARG A 56 5.28 12.29 -16.52
N VAL A 57 6.15 13.19 -16.96
CA VAL A 57 7.43 13.50 -16.30
C VAL A 57 7.44 14.97 -15.93
N ARG A 58 7.72 15.28 -14.66
CA ARG A 58 7.80 16.66 -14.14
C ARG A 58 8.92 16.86 -13.15
N SER A 59 9.36 18.11 -13.03
CA SER A 59 10.32 18.55 -12.03
C SER A 59 9.84 19.79 -11.30
N VAL A 60 10.28 19.94 -10.05
CA VAL A 60 10.08 21.15 -9.23
C VAL A 60 11.40 21.92 -9.19
N LEU A 61 11.40 23.13 -9.73
CA LEU A 61 12.52 24.05 -9.66
C LEU A 61 12.29 25.12 -8.61
N LEU A 62 13.36 25.54 -7.93
CA LEU A 62 13.38 26.71 -7.06
C LEU A 62 13.91 27.89 -7.88
N ASP A 63 13.12 28.94 -8.04
CA ASP A 63 13.58 30.20 -8.59
C ASP A 63 14.45 30.93 -7.57
N ALA A 64 15.74 31.07 -7.87
CA ALA A 64 16.72 31.66 -6.96
C ALA A 64 16.47 33.15 -6.66
N ALA A 65 15.80 33.88 -7.54
CA ALA A 65 15.55 35.31 -7.38
C ALA A 65 14.31 35.58 -6.52
N SER A 66 13.25 34.80 -6.72
CA SER A 66 11.97 34.99 -5.99
C SER A 66 11.79 34.03 -4.82
N GLY A 67 12.57 32.95 -4.71
CA GLY A 67 12.35 31.88 -3.74
C GLY A 67 11.10 31.03 -4.00
N GLN A 68 10.45 31.21 -5.17
CA GLN A 68 9.21 30.51 -5.50
C GLN A 68 9.50 29.16 -6.17
N LEU A 69 8.63 28.19 -5.92
CA LEU A 69 8.66 26.89 -6.59
C LEU A 69 7.88 26.94 -7.91
N ARG A 70 8.43 26.28 -8.91
CA ARG A 70 7.83 26.18 -10.23
C ARG A 70 7.85 24.73 -10.73
N LEU A 71 6.71 24.26 -11.23
CA LEU A 71 6.59 22.99 -11.94
C LEU A 71 6.97 23.18 -13.40
N VAL A 72 7.79 22.25 -13.91
CA VAL A 72 8.21 22.19 -15.32
C VAL A 72 8.13 20.75 -15.82
N ASP A 73 7.89 20.59 -17.12
CA ASP A 73 7.87 19.26 -17.73
C ASP A 73 9.30 18.74 -17.94
N GLY A 74 9.46 17.42 -17.87
CA GLY A 74 10.75 16.74 -18.04
C GLY A 74 11.57 16.67 -16.74
N ILE A 75 12.74 16.00 -16.82
CA ILE A 75 13.72 15.91 -15.73
C ILE A 75 14.77 17.01 -15.91
N HIS A 76 14.96 17.82 -14.89
CA HIS A 76 15.94 18.91 -14.88
C HIS A 76 17.05 18.64 -13.87
N PRO A 77 18.33 18.85 -14.23
CA PRO A 77 19.48 18.55 -13.36
C PRO A 77 19.53 19.39 -12.08
N TYR A 78 18.92 20.58 -12.08
CA TYR A 78 18.84 21.49 -10.92
C TYR A 78 17.49 21.43 -10.22
N ALA A 79 16.70 20.40 -10.47
CA ALA A 79 15.43 20.23 -9.78
C ALA A 79 15.63 19.94 -8.28
N VAL A 80 14.73 20.47 -7.43
CA VAL A 80 14.63 20.09 -6.03
C VAL A 80 14.10 18.65 -5.91
N ALA A 81 13.10 18.33 -6.76
CA ALA A 81 12.54 16.99 -6.90
C ALA A 81 12.02 16.78 -8.33
N TRP A 82 11.98 15.52 -8.75
CA TRP A 82 11.42 15.09 -10.03
C TRP A 82 10.61 13.81 -9.86
N ALA A 83 9.64 13.61 -10.74
CA ALA A 83 8.87 12.38 -10.80
C ALA A 83 8.55 11.98 -12.24
N ASN A 84 8.50 10.67 -12.46
CA ASN A 84 8.05 10.04 -13.70
C ASN A 84 6.94 9.04 -13.36
N LEU A 85 5.73 9.27 -13.84
CA LEU A 85 4.59 8.37 -13.71
C LEU A 85 4.29 7.70 -15.05
N THR A 86 4.29 6.38 -15.10
CA THR A 86 3.79 5.58 -16.23
C THR A 86 2.49 4.91 -15.83
N ASN A 87 1.37 5.33 -16.43
CA ASN A 87 0.07 4.72 -16.18
C ASN A 87 -0.13 3.52 -17.12
N ALA A 88 0.13 2.32 -16.61
CA ALA A 88 -0.08 1.03 -17.30
C ALA A 88 -1.16 0.17 -16.62
N ILE A 89 -2.12 0.80 -15.92
CA ILE A 89 -3.17 0.09 -15.16
C ILE A 89 -3.99 -0.81 -16.08
N ARG A 90 -4.29 -0.38 -17.31
CA ARG A 90 -5.07 -1.16 -18.27
C ARG A 90 -4.36 -2.42 -18.76
N GLU A 91 -3.02 -2.37 -18.86
CA GLU A 91 -2.17 -3.45 -19.38
C GLU A 91 -1.73 -4.41 -18.26
N THR A 92 -1.36 -3.86 -17.10
CA THR A 92 -0.71 -4.61 -16.01
C THR A 92 -1.48 -4.64 -14.71
N GLY A 93 -2.51 -3.80 -14.57
CA GLY A 93 -3.20 -3.54 -13.30
C GLY A 93 -2.48 -2.51 -12.41
N TRP A 94 -1.36 -1.92 -12.87
CA TRP A 94 -0.53 -1.02 -12.08
C TRP A 94 -0.11 0.23 -12.84
N ALA A 95 -0.02 1.34 -12.12
CA ALA A 95 0.83 2.45 -12.53
C ALA A 95 2.20 2.33 -11.84
N TYR A 96 3.19 3.01 -12.36
CA TYR A 96 4.58 3.00 -11.87
C TYR A 96 5.05 4.44 -11.68
N LEU A 97 5.54 4.75 -10.49
CA LEU A 97 6.04 6.07 -10.14
C LEU A 97 7.50 5.97 -9.70
N ASP A 98 8.40 6.65 -10.43
CA ASP A 98 9.76 6.95 -9.98
C ASP A 98 9.81 8.39 -9.49
N LEU A 99 10.32 8.61 -8.28
CA LEU A 99 10.46 9.93 -7.66
C LEU A 99 11.85 10.07 -7.05
N GLY A 100 12.49 11.20 -7.31
CA GLY A 100 13.79 11.52 -6.73
C GLY A 100 13.87 12.95 -6.20
N THR A 101 14.68 13.15 -5.15
CA THR A 101 15.00 14.46 -4.60
C THR A 101 16.49 14.76 -4.75
N ASN A 102 16.86 16.04 -4.67
CA ASN A 102 18.24 16.51 -4.84
C ASN A 102 18.83 16.98 -3.49
N GLY A 103 19.86 16.26 -3.02
CA GLY A 103 20.54 16.53 -1.76
C GLY A 103 21.30 17.84 -1.66
N SER A 104 21.36 18.64 -2.74
CA SER A 104 21.90 20.01 -2.70
C SER A 104 20.95 21.01 -2.02
N TYR A 105 19.73 20.62 -1.76
CA TYR A 105 18.71 21.43 -1.07
C TYR A 105 18.47 20.90 0.34
N ASN A 106 17.98 21.77 1.24
CA ASN A 106 17.63 21.31 2.59
C ASN A 106 16.47 20.30 2.57
N ASP A 107 16.45 19.40 3.54
CA ASP A 107 15.52 18.28 3.60
C ASP A 107 14.05 18.71 3.60
N SER A 108 13.73 19.83 4.28
CA SER A 108 12.34 20.34 4.34
C SER A 108 11.83 20.74 2.96
N LEU A 109 12.67 21.40 2.18
CA LEU A 109 12.33 21.79 0.81
C LEU A 109 12.24 20.58 -0.12
N GLN A 110 13.18 19.63 0.02
CA GLN A 110 13.15 18.37 -0.72
C GLN A 110 11.85 17.58 -0.45
N ALA A 111 11.45 17.46 0.82
CA ALA A 111 10.25 16.73 1.22
C ALA A 111 8.97 17.37 0.68
N TYR A 112 8.84 18.68 0.80
CA TYR A 112 7.71 19.42 0.23
C TYR A 112 7.65 19.28 -1.29
N ALA A 113 8.78 19.46 -1.98
CA ALA A 113 8.87 19.33 -3.44
C ALA A 113 8.57 17.91 -3.94
N ALA A 114 8.93 16.88 -3.15
CA ALA A 114 8.57 15.49 -3.45
C ALA A 114 7.04 15.29 -3.49
N GLY A 115 6.31 15.84 -2.50
CA GLY A 115 4.85 15.83 -2.51
C GLY A 115 4.26 16.62 -3.68
N VAL A 116 4.82 17.81 -3.96
CA VAL A 116 4.39 18.65 -5.08
C VAL A 116 4.51 17.91 -6.41
N VAL A 117 5.66 17.32 -6.70
CA VAL A 117 5.88 16.67 -7.99
C VAL A 117 5.05 15.40 -8.13
N GLU A 118 4.87 14.62 -7.06
CA GLU A 118 4.03 13.42 -7.08
C GLU A 118 2.58 13.76 -7.41
N ALA A 119 1.99 14.75 -6.74
CA ALA A 119 0.62 15.19 -7.02
C ALA A 119 0.48 15.65 -8.47
N SER A 120 1.46 16.42 -8.98
CA SER A 120 1.41 16.99 -10.33
C SER A 120 1.41 15.96 -11.46
N VAL A 121 2.08 14.82 -11.28
CA VAL A 121 2.10 13.74 -12.29
C VAL A 121 0.93 12.77 -12.14
N SER A 122 0.32 12.67 -10.94
CA SER A 122 -0.72 11.68 -10.62
C SER A 122 -2.10 12.28 -10.34
N GLU A 123 -2.33 13.55 -10.63
CA GLU A 123 -3.55 14.33 -10.32
C GLU A 123 -4.84 13.59 -10.70
N GLU A 124 -4.92 13.06 -11.91
CA GLU A 124 -6.11 12.34 -12.40
C GLU A 124 -6.36 11.04 -11.61
N LEU A 125 -5.31 10.28 -11.34
CA LEU A 125 -5.42 9.05 -10.54
C LEU A 125 -5.81 9.37 -9.09
N ILE A 126 -5.29 10.46 -8.52
CA ILE A 126 -5.68 10.95 -7.18
C ILE A 126 -7.16 11.29 -7.15
N TYR A 127 -7.65 12.04 -8.14
CA TYR A 127 -9.08 12.37 -8.24
C TYR A 127 -9.95 11.11 -8.26
N MET A 128 -9.62 10.16 -9.14
CA MET A 128 -10.37 8.92 -9.27
C MET A 128 -10.33 8.08 -7.97
N HIS A 129 -9.17 8.01 -7.32
CA HIS A 129 -9.02 7.27 -6.07
C HIS A 129 -9.82 7.93 -4.93
N TRP A 130 -9.76 9.24 -4.82
CA TRP A 130 -10.57 10.00 -3.86
C TRP A 130 -12.07 9.76 -4.07
N MET A 131 -12.55 9.85 -5.31
CA MET A 131 -13.95 9.60 -5.65
C MET A 131 -14.40 8.18 -5.33
N ASN A 132 -13.49 7.20 -5.49
CA ASN A 132 -13.79 5.80 -5.18
C ASN A 132 -13.84 5.53 -3.66
N THR A 133 -13.03 6.21 -2.86
CA THR A 133 -12.76 5.81 -1.46
C THR A 133 -13.23 6.80 -0.42
N MET A 134 -13.06 8.12 -0.64
CA MET A 134 -13.18 9.14 0.39
C MET A 134 -14.32 10.14 0.20
N VAL A 135 -14.92 10.23 -1.00
CA VAL A 135 -15.89 11.28 -1.32
C VAL A 135 -17.07 11.35 -0.33
N ASN A 136 -17.48 10.23 0.22
CA ASN A 136 -18.58 10.14 1.20
C ASN A 136 -18.08 9.85 2.63
N TYR A 137 -16.78 9.93 2.88
CA TYR A 137 -16.23 9.74 4.21
C TYR A 137 -16.09 11.11 4.91
N CYS A 138 -17.02 11.42 5.80
CA CYS A 138 -17.11 12.72 6.46
C CYS A 138 -17.22 13.93 5.50
N GLY A 139 -18.06 13.82 4.47
CA GLY A 139 -18.37 14.93 3.55
C GLY A 139 -18.03 14.61 2.08
N PRO A 140 -18.40 15.46 1.13
CA PRO A 140 -19.38 16.57 1.27
C PRO A 140 -20.85 16.11 1.22
N PHE A 141 -21.15 14.85 0.81
CA PHE A 141 -22.51 14.38 0.60
C PHE A 141 -23.08 13.62 1.81
N GLU A 142 -22.22 12.88 2.51
CA GLU A 142 -22.57 12.15 3.74
C GLU A 142 -21.67 12.62 4.88
N TYR A 143 -22.28 13.05 5.98
CA TYR A 143 -21.59 13.54 7.16
C TYR A 143 -22.27 13.04 8.42
N GLU A 144 -21.71 12.00 9.04
CA GLU A 144 -22.18 11.48 10.32
C GLU A 144 -21.68 12.38 11.45
N VAL A 145 -22.47 13.42 11.79
CA VAL A 145 -22.08 14.51 12.71
C VAL A 145 -21.45 13.98 14.00
N GLY A 146 -22.06 12.98 14.64
CA GLY A 146 -21.55 12.44 15.92
C GLY A 146 -20.17 11.80 15.82
N TYR A 147 -19.81 11.19 14.70
CA TYR A 147 -18.51 10.58 14.46
C TYR A 147 -17.52 11.53 13.81
N CYS A 148 -17.93 12.19 12.73
CA CYS A 148 -17.03 13.03 11.93
C CYS A 148 -16.46 14.21 12.73
N GLU A 149 -17.24 14.82 13.63
CA GLU A 149 -16.75 15.85 14.54
C GLU A 149 -15.72 15.31 15.54
N LYS A 150 -15.93 14.10 16.08
CA LYS A 150 -14.94 13.45 16.95
C LYS A 150 -13.66 13.12 16.21
N LEU A 151 -13.78 12.56 15.00
CA LEU A 151 -12.62 12.25 14.15
C LEU A 151 -11.82 13.53 13.83
N LYS A 152 -12.51 14.58 13.37
CA LYS A 152 -11.89 15.86 13.07
C LYS A 152 -11.15 16.41 14.28
N SER A 153 -11.81 16.47 15.44
CA SER A 153 -11.20 16.95 16.69
C SER A 153 -10.01 16.08 17.12
N PHE A 154 -10.10 14.74 16.99
CA PHE A 154 -8.98 13.86 17.28
C PHE A 154 -7.76 14.18 16.40
N LEU A 155 -7.97 14.32 15.10
CA LEU A 155 -6.89 14.61 14.15
C LEU A 155 -6.30 16.01 14.34
N GLU A 156 -7.12 17.02 14.63
CA GLU A 156 -6.65 18.37 14.93
C GLU A 156 -5.76 18.41 16.17
N ILE A 157 -6.20 17.78 17.27
CA ILE A 157 -5.43 17.69 18.51
C ILE A 157 -4.14 16.91 18.30
N ASN A 158 -4.17 15.82 17.53
CA ASN A 158 -2.99 14.99 17.23
C ASN A 158 -1.96 15.77 16.38
N LEU A 159 -2.40 16.43 15.32
CA LEU A 159 -1.53 17.27 14.48
C LEU A 159 -0.91 18.41 15.30
N GLU A 160 -1.68 19.07 16.16
CA GLU A 160 -1.17 20.13 17.02
C GLU A 160 -0.16 19.61 18.05
N TRP A 161 -0.43 18.45 18.65
CA TRP A 161 0.52 17.81 19.56
C TRP A 161 1.83 17.45 18.83
N MET A 162 1.78 16.80 17.67
CA MET A 162 2.98 16.50 16.87
C MET A 162 3.75 17.77 16.48
N GLN A 163 3.06 18.84 16.13
CA GLN A 163 3.70 20.12 15.79
C GLN A 163 4.48 20.67 16.99
N ARG A 164 3.93 20.57 18.20
CA ARG A 164 4.60 20.99 19.44
C ARG A 164 5.83 20.13 19.75
N GLU A 165 5.71 18.81 19.59
CA GLU A 165 6.85 17.91 19.82
C GLU A 165 8.01 18.17 18.82
N MET A 166 7.70 18.46 17.57
CA MET A 166 8.69 18.87 16.56
C MET A 166 9.40 20.18 16.93
N GLU A 167 8.69 21.11 17.56
CA GLU A 167 9.25 22.39 18.02
C GLU A 167 10.11 22.23 19.28
N LEU A 168 9.73 21.32 20.18
CA LEU A 168 10.47 21.05 21.42
C LEU A 168 11.70 20.14 21.20
N SER A 169 11.65 19.25 20.22
CA SER A 169 12.64 18.21 19.97
C SER A 169 13.37 18.44 18.64
N GLN A 170 13.84 19.65 18.40
CA GLN A 170 14.40 20.08 17.12
C GLN A 170 15.62 19.25 16.66
N ASP A 171 16.41 18.70 17.58
CA ASP A 171 17.58 17.88 17.27
C ASP A 171 17.28 16.38 17.13
N SER A 172 16.03 15.97 17.32
CA SER A 172 15.64 14.55 17.26
C SER A 172 15.56 14.03 15.83
N PRO A 173 16.31 12.98 15.45
CA PRO A 173 16.14 12.32 14.15
C PRO A 173 14.71 11.82 13.91
N TYR A 174 14.03 11.29 14.94
CA TYR A 174 12.65 10.84 14.85
C TYR A 174 11.72 11.98 14.46
N TRP A 175 11.73 13.08 15.21
CA TRP A 175 10.84 14.22 14.94
C TRP A 175 11.21 14.98 13.67
N HIS A 176 12.48 14.94 13.25
CA HIS A 176 12.89 15.43 11.94
C HIS A 176 12.19 14.66 10.82
N GLN A 177 12.20 13.31 10.87
CA GLN A 177 11.53 12.49 9.85
C GLN A 177 10.00 12.63 9.90
N VAL A 178 9.38 12.79 11.07
CA VAL A 178 7.94 13.13 11.20
C VAL A 178 7.65 14.45 10.48
N ARG A 179 8.47 15.50 10.70
CA ARG A 179 8.33 16.78 10.01
C ARG A 179 8.43 16.64 8.50
N LEU A 180 9.43 15.91 8.00
CA LEU A 180 9.60 15.69 6.57
C LEU A 180 8.41 14.92 5.96
N THR A 181 7.86 13.95 6.68
CA THR A 181 6.67 13.21 6.23
C THR A 181 5.46 14.11 6.10
N LEU A 182 5.20 14.95 7.10
CA LEU A 182 4.10 15.92 7.06
C LEU A 182 4.32 17.01 6.00
N LEU A 183 5.56 17.43 5.75
CA LEU A 183 5.89 18.38 4.66
C LEU A 183 5.67 17.74 3.28
N GLN A 184 5.98 16.45 3.10
CA GLN A 184 5.69 15.74 1.87
C GLN A 184 4.18 15.67 1.62
N LEU A 185 3.39 15.35 2.65
CA LEU A 185 1.92 15.39 2.57
C LEU A 185 1.41 16.80 2.26
N LYS A 186 1.98 17.84 2.90
CA LYS A 186 1.62 19.24 2.64
C LYS A 186 1.90 19.65 1.20
N GLY A 187 3.05 19.29 0.65
CA GLY A 187 3.39 19.55 -0.74
C GLY A 187 2.42 18.88 -1.72
N LEU A 188 2.00 17.66 -1.40
CA LEU A 188 1.01 16.91 -2.18
C LEU A 188 -0.36 17.60 -2.16
N GLU A 189 -0.84 18.02 -0.98
CA GLU A 189 -2.09 18.76 -0.81
C GLU A 189 -2.05 20.10 -1.55
N ASP A 190 -1.01 20.89 -1.34
CA ASP A 190 -0.87 22.23 -1.94
C ASP A 190 -0.81 22.17 -3.47
N SER A 191 -0.04 21.22 -4.02
CA SER A 191 0.06 21.04 -5.46
C SER A 191 -1.28 20.66 -6.09
N TYR A 192 -2.01 19.72 -5.49
CA TYR A 192 -3.34 19.33 -5.96
C TYR A 192 -4.34 20.50 -5.94
N GLU A 193 -4.24 21.37 -4.94
CA GLU A 193 -5.08 22.57 -4.82
C GLU A 193 -4.58 23.77 -5.65
N GLY A 194 -3.50 23.60 -6.42
CA GLY A 194 -2.93 24.65 -7.28
C GLY A 194 -2.17 25.73 -6.52
N ARG A 195 -1.69 25.44 -5.31
CA ARG A 195 -0.84 26.32 -4.50
C ARG A 195 0.57 25.74 -4.42
N LEU A 196 1.58 26.57 -4.64
CA LEU A 196 3.00 26.14 -4.57
C LEU A 196 3.77 27.08 -3.63
N THR A 197 3.34 27.14 -2.37
CA THR A 197 3.97 28.00 -1.37
C THR A 197 4.65 27.14 -0.31
N PHE A 198 5.98 27.08 -0.36
CA PHE A 198 6.76 26.34 0.63
C PHE A 198 6.65 27.01 2.01
N PRO A 199 6.24 26.27 3.06
CA PRO A 199 6.12 26.82 4.39
C PRO A 199 7.50 26.93 5.07
N THR A 200 7.88 28.15 5.49
CA THR A 200 9.16 28.44 6.16
C THR A 200 9.11 28.20 7.68
N GLY A 201 7.94 27.91 8.24
CA GLY A 201 7.75 27.74 9.68
C GLY A 201 6.73 26.66 10.01
N ARG A 202 5.83 27.00 10.93
CA ARG A 202 4.68 26.15 11.27
C ARG A 202 3.73 26.06 10.07
N PHE A 203 3.19 24.88 9.83
CA PHE A 203 2.25 24.65 8.73
C PHE A 203 1.06 23.79 9.19
N THR A 204 -0.03 23.85 8.46
CA THR A 204 -1.26 23.14 8.77
C THR A 204 -1.57 22.09 7.71
N ILE A 205 -2.02 20.93 8.15
CA ILE A 205 -2.60 19.87 7.34
C ILE A 205 -4.11 19.86 7.58
N LYS A 206 -4.92 19.72 6.55
CA LYS A 206 -6.37 19.60 6.70
C LYS A 206 -6.75 18.24 7.28
N PRO A 207 -7.44 18.16 8.43
CA PRO A 207 -7.79 16.89 9.06
C PRO A 207 -8.65 15.99 8.16
N LEU A 208 -9.61 16.56 7.46
CA LEU A 208 -10.51 15.87 6.54
C LEU A 208 -10.13 16.11 5.07
N GLY A 209 -8.82 16.26 4.79
CA GLY A 209 -8.23 16.41 3.47
C GLY A 209 -7.44 15.16 3.05
N PHE A 210 -6.30 15.39 2.42
CA PHE A 210 -5.40 14.31 1.99
C PHE A 210 -4.90 13.42 3.12
N LEU A 211 -4.99 13.89 4.38
CA LEU A 211 -4.69 13.07 5.56
C LEU A 211 -5.58 11.83 5.64
N LEU A 212 -6.85 11.89 5.20
CA LEU A 212 -7.75 10.73 5.19
C LEU A 212 -7.23 9.59 4.32
N LEU A 213 -6.58 9.89 3.20
CA LEU A 213 -5.94 8.88 2.35
C LEU A 213 -4.76 8.20 3.06
N GLN A 214 -4.05 8.94 3.93
CA GLN A 214 -2.91 8.38 4.67
C GLN A 214 -3.36 7.49 5.83
N ILE A 215 -4.43 7.84 6.51
CA ILE A 215 -4.90 7.15 7.72
C ILE A 215 -5.92 6.05 7.44
N ALA A 216 -6.05 5.59 6.18
CA ALA A 216 -7.07 4.61 5.80
C ALA A 216 -7.04 3.34 6.66
N GLY A 217 -5.84 2.83 7.01
CA GLY A 217 -5.68 1.72 7.94
C GLY A 217 -6.01 2.09 9.39
N ASP A 218 -5.57 3.27 9.86
CA ASP A 218 -5.88 3.76 11.20
C ASP A 218 -7.38 4.00 11.40
N LEU A 219 -8.13 4.34 10.32
CA LEU A 219 -9.57 4.63 10.41
C LEU A 219 -10.39 3.46 10.91
N GLU A 220 -10.06 2.21 10.57
CA GLU A 220 -10.80 1.04 11.04
C GLU A 220 -10.84 0.95 12.57
N ASP A 221 -9.72 1.23 13.21
CA ASP A 221 -9.62 1.22 14.67
C ASP A 221 -10.14 2.53 15.29
N LEU A 222 -9.93 3.69 14.63
CA LEU A 222 -10.51 4.97 15.07
C LEU A 222 -12.03 4.95 15.03
N GLU A 223 -12.66 4.28 14.05
CA GLU A 223 -14.12 4.08 14.03
C GLU A 223 -14.62 3.39 15.29
N GLN A 224 -13.90 2.37 15.75
CA GLN A 224 -14.24 1.65 17.00
C GLN A 224 -13.96 2.52 18.23
N ALA A 225 -12.78 3.12 18.31
CA ALA A 225 -12.35 3.92 19.46
C ALA A 225 -13.24 5.17 19.68
N LEU A 226 -13.72 5.79 18.59
CA LEU A 226 -14.58 6.98 18.60
C LEU A 226 -16.08 6.66 18.58
N ASN A 227 -16.45 5.36 18.66
CA ASN A 227 -17.82 4.86 18.68
C ASN A 227 -18.64 5.30 17.46
N LYS A 228 -18.18 4.99 16.25
CA LYS A 228 -18.98 5.12 15.03
C LYS A 228 -20.13 4.13 15.05
N THR A 229 -21.36 4.62 14.85
CA THR A 229 -22.57 3.81 15.01
C THR A 229 -22.84 2.83 13.87
N SER A 230 -22.26 3.09 12.69
CA SER A 230 -22.53 2.34 11.45
C SER A 230 -21.48 1.27 11.11
N THR A 231 -20.55 0.95 12.02
CA THR A 231 -19.51 -0.06 11.74
C THR A 231 -20.11 -1.45 11.59
N LYS A 232 -20.06 -1.98 10.38
CA LYS A 232 -20.30 -3.39 10.12
C LYS A 232 -19.07 -4.18 10.54
N LEU A 233 -19.06 -4.70 11.76
CA LEU A 233 -18.05 -5.68 12.19
C LEU A 233 -18.15 -6.93 11.30
N SER A 234 -17.22 -7.06 10.35
CA SER A 234 -17.07 -8.29 9.59
C SER A 234 -16.18 -9.24 10.35
N LEU A 235 -16.80 -10.20 11.07
CA LEU A 235 -16.06 -11.27 11.74
C LEU A 235 -15.28 -12.10 10.71
N GLY A 236 -13.97 -12.21 10.89
CA GLY A 236 -13.10 -13.07 10.06
C GLY A 236 -12.70 -12.47 8.71
N SER A 237 -12.95 -11.18 8.46
CA SER A 237 -12.38 -10.49 7.30
C SER A 237 -10.89 -10.23 7.56
N GLY A 238 -10.04 -11.19 7.24
CA GLY A 238 -8.61 -10.95 7.14
C GLY A 238 -8.32 -10.14 5.90
N SER A 239 -7.40 -9.16 6.00
CA SER A 239 -7.06 -8.28 4.89
C SER A 239 -5.81 -8.71 4.14
N CYS A 240 -4.96 -9.57 4.72
CA CYS A 240 -3.64 -9.91 4.18
C CYS A 240 -3.25 -11.35 4.45
N SER A 241 -2.30 -11.84 3.65
CA SER A 241 -1.52 -13.04 3.95
C SER A 241 -0.07 -12.77 3.60
N ALA A 242 0.85 -13.20 4.46
CA ALA A 242 2.27 -13.08 4.21
C ALA A 242 2.99 -14.40 4.49
N ILE A 243 4.04 -14.66 3.74
CA ILE A 243 4.93 -15.79 3.99
C ILE A 243 6.37 -15.43 3.68
N ILE A 244 7.26 -15.78 4.59
CA ILE A 244 8.71 -15.71 4.46
C ILE A 244 9.18 -17.16 4.36
N LYS A 245 9.83 -17.54 3.27
CA LYS A 245 10.22 -18.93 3.00
C LYS A 245 11.72 -19.06 2.82
N LEU A 246 12.32 -19.86 3.69
CA LEU A 246 13.70 -20.29 3.55
C LEU A 246 13.74 -21.53 2.64
N LEU A 247 14.40 -21.44 1.50
CA LEU A 247 14.52 -22.55 0.57
C LEU A 247 15.48 -23.65 1.11
N PRO A 248 15.32 -24.91 0.69
CA PRO A 248 16.15 -26.02 1.15
C PRO A 248 17.64 -25.72 1.08
N GLY A 249 18.37 -26.04 2.16
CA GLY A 249 19.80 -25.72 2.30
C GLY A 249 20.10 -24.23 2.50
N ALA A 250 19.12 -23.43 2.85
CA ALA A 250 19.23 -21.98 2.95
C ALA A 250 19.76 -21.32 1.66
N ARG A 251 19.49 -21.91 0.50
CA ARG A 251 20.00 -21.42 -0.79
C ARG A 251 19.46 -20.05 -1.16
N ASP A 252 18.24 -19.71 -0.70
CA ASP A 252 17.61 -18.41 -0.90
C ASP A 252 16.54 -18.16 0.16
N LEU A 253 16.15 -16.90 0.36
CA LEU A 253 15.10 -16.46 1.26
C LEU A 253 14.05 -15.69 0.44
N LEU A 254 12.83 -16.21 0.35
CA LEU A 254 11.74 -15.60 -0.40
C LEU A 254 10.74 -14.95 0.55
N VAL A 255 10.26 -13.78 0.19
CA VAL A 255 9.23 -13.04 0.93
C VAL A 255 8.08 -12.74 -0.02
N ALA A 256 6.86 -13.04 0.39
CA ALA A 256 5.66 -12.73 -0.38
C ALA A 256 4.54 -12.20 0.53
N HIS A 257 3.80 -11.25 -0.01
CA HIS A 257 2.66 -10.63 0.63
C HIS A 257 1.48 -10.55 -0.36
N ASN A 258 0.28 -10.73 0.15
CA ASN A 258 -0.95 -10.61 -0.62
C ASN A 258 -1.98 -9.80 0.17
N THR A 259 -2.24 -8.58 -0.28
CA THR A 259 -3.25 -7.69 0.30
C THR A 259 -4.60 -7.98 -0.33
N TRP A 260 -5.65 -8.05 0.49
CA TRP A 260 -7.03 -8.15 0.06
C TRP A 260 -7.71 -6.83 0.37
N ASN A 261 -8.30 -6.23 -0.63
CA ASN A 261 -8.94 -4.94 -0.46
C ASN A 261 -10.23 -4.86 -1.29
N SER A 262 -11.04 -3.84 -1.04
CA SER A 262 -12.24 -3.57 -1.82
C SER A 262 -11.90 -3.12 -3.25
N TYR A 263 -12.84 -3.31 -4.19
CA TYR A 263 -12.68 -2.82 -5.57
C TYR A 263 -12.51 -1.30 -5.66
N GLN A 264 -12.92 -0.55 -4.66
CA GLN A 264 -12.71 0.90 -4.57
C GLN A 264 -11.21 1.26 -4.57
N ASN A 265 -10.36 0.36 -4.06
CA ASN A 265 -8.90 0.49 -4.01
C ASN A 265 -8.19 -0.15 -5.21
N MET A 266 -8.87 -0.31 -6.36
CA MET A 266 -8.28 -0.97 -7.54
C MET A 266 -7.20 -0.15 -8.24
N LEU A 267 -7.13 1.16 -8.03
CA LEU A 267 -6.10 2.02 -8.63
C LEU A 267 -4.81 1.88 -7.83
N ARG A 268 -3.87 1.08 -8.34
CA ARG A 268 -2.64 0.69 -7.65
C ARG A 268 -1.42 1.31 -8.34
N ILE A 269 -0.46 1.77 -7.52
CA ILE A 269 0.79 2.36 -8.00
C ILE A 269 1.96 1.66 -7.30
N ILE A 270 2.91 1.14 -8.06
CA ILE A 270 4.23 0.79 -7.53
C ILE A 270 5.07 2.05 -7.52
N LYS A 271 5.54 2.44 -6.35
CA LYS A 271 6.32 3.65 -6.12
C LYS A 271 7.76 3.29 -5.80
N LYS A 272 8.68 3.99 -6.46
CA LYS A 272 10.09 3.96 -6.15
C LYS A 272 10.52 5.37 -5.78
N TYR A 273 10.99 5.53 -4.56
CA TYR A 273 11.49 6.79 -4.05
C TYR A 273 13.01 6.75 -3.89
N GLN A 274 13.67 7.84 -4.25
CA GLN A 274 15.09 8.11 -4.07
C GLN A 274 15.23 9.42 -3.30
N LEU A 275 15.18 9.33 -1.97
CA LEU A 275 15.14 10.49 -1.08
C LEU A 275 16.52 10.82 -0.55
N GLN A 276 17.00 12.05 -0.78
CA GLN A 276 18.31 12.51 -0.33
C GLN A 276 18.21 13.23 1.02
N PHE A 277 17.36 12.70 1.92
CA PHE A 277 17.16 13.24 3.27
C PHE A 277 18.28 12.80 4.20
N ARG A 278 18.61 13.63 5.16
CA ARG A 278 19.50 13.27 6.28
C ARG A 278 18.68 12.64 7.41
N GLN A 279 19.37 11.89 8.28
CA GLN A 279 18.74 11.26 9.44
C GLN A 279 18.18 12.32 10.42
N GLY A 280 18.88 13.42 10.60
CA GLY A 280 18.53 14.52 11.48
C GLY A 280 18.72 15.87 10.82
N PRO A 281 18.36 16.98 11.51
CA PRO A 281 18.24 18.31 10.92
C PRO A 281 19.58 18.99 10.58
N GLN A 282 20.69 18.50 11.13
CA GLN A 282 22.00 19.10 10.93
C GLN A 282 22.71 18.46 9.72
N GLU A 283 23.52 19.22 9.02
CA GLU A 283 24.27 18.73 7.85
C GLU A 283 25.27 17.62 8.17
N ALA A 284 25.69 17.52 9.43
CA ALA A 284 26.59 16.46 9.91
C ALA A 284 25.93 15.07 9.94
N TYR A 285 24.60 14.99 9.95
CA TYR A 285 23.92 13.69 9.93
C TYR A 285 24.10 13.01 8.55
N PRO A 286 24.34 11.69 8.53
CA PRO A 286 24.37 10.92 7.29
C PRO A 286 23.00 10.89 6.64
N LEU A 287 22.95 10.43 5.38
CA LEU A 287 21.69 10.15 4.70
C LEU A 287 20.93 9.05 5.45
N ILE A 288 19.60 9.09 5.36
CA ILE A 288 18.73 8.03 5.88
C ILE A 288 19.13 6.67 5.30
N ALA A 289 19.03 5.61 6.09
CA ALA A 289 19.37 4.25 5.65
C ALA A 289 18.45 3.76 4.52
N GLY A 290 17.15 4.07 4.62
CA GLY A 290 16.13 3.75 3.63
C GLY A 290 15.96 4.84 2.56
N ASN A 291 17.05 5.46 2.07
CA ASN A 291 16.98 6.52 1.06
C ASN A 291 16.46 6.06 -0.30
N ASN A 292 16.60 4.79 -0.63
CA ASN A 292 15.97 4.15 -1.78
C ASN A 292 14.94 3.16 -1.28
N LEU A 293 13.70 3.28 -1.75
CA LEU A 293 12.65 2.35 -1.35
C LEU A 293 11.67 2.10 -2.48
N VAL A 294 11.16 0.87 -2.55
CA VAL A 294 10.10 0.45 -3.47
C VAL A 294 8.96 -0.12 -2.65
N PHE A 295 7.75 0.30 -2.96
CA PHE A 295 6.56 -0.15 -2.26
C PHE A 295 5.32 -0.09 -3.14
N SER A 296 4.35 -0.95 -2.86
CA SER A 296 3.01 -0.89 -3.46
C SER A 296 2.14 0.11 -2.71
N SER A 297 1.38 0.93 -3.43
CA SER A 297 0.64 2.05 -2.85
C SER A 297 -0.58 2.43 -3.71
N TYR A 298 -1.18 3.56 -3.37
CA TYR A 298 -2.36 4.13 -4.03
C TYR A 298 -2.10 5.59 -4.43
N PRO A 299 -2.91 6.17 -5.35
CA PRO A 299 -2.81 7.57 -5.72
C PRO A 299 -3.05 8.49 -4.51
N GLY A 300 -2.19 9.48 -4.32
CA GLY A 300 -2.30 10.43 -3.21
C GLY A 300 -1.86 9.90 -1.84
N THR A 301 -1.39 8.66 -1.75
CA THR A 301 -0.91 8.00 -0.52
C THR A 301 0.60 7.88 -0.55
N ILE A 302 1.32 8.42 0.43
CA ILE A 302 2.80 8.47 0.45
C ILE A 302 3.47 7.33 1.23
N PHE A 303 2.70 6.32 1.61
CA PHE A 303 3.14 5.10 2.28
C PHE A 303 2.54 3.86 1.57
N SER A 304 2.87 2.65 2.01
CA SER A 304 2.26 1.43 1.49
C SER A 304 1.01 1.08 2.28
N GLY A 305 -0.17 1.34 1.73
CA GLY A 305 -1.41 0.80 2.26
C GLY A 305 -1.66 -0.67 1.90
N ASP A 306 -0.66 -1.32 1.25
CA ASP A 306 -0.59 -2.76 1.04
C ASP A 306 0.41 -3.42 1.99
N ASP A 307 1.13 -2.61 2.75
CA ASP A 307 2.05 -3.03 3.83
C ASP A 307 3.20 -3.92 3.35
N PHE A 308 3.86 -3.48 2.27
CA PHE A 308 5.02 -4.14 1.72
C PHE A 308 6.05 -3.15 1.19
N TYR A 309 7.28 -3.21 1.73
CA TYR A 309 8.38 -2.34 1.36
C TYR A 309 9.68 -3.11 1.12
N ILE A 310 10.43 -2.70 0.10
CA ILE A 310 11.82 -3.10 -0.13
C ILE A 310 12.69 -1.87 0.06
N LEU A 311 13.61 -1.91 1.04
CA LEU A 311 14.40 -0.78 1.48
C LEU A 311 15.85 -0.90 1.02
N GLY A 312 16.44 0.21 0.62
CA GLY A 312 17.87 0.30 0.27
C GLY A 312 18.82 -0.01 1.43
N SER A 313 18.32 0.03 2.67
CA SER A 313 19.03 -0.47 3.85
C SER A 313 19.23 -1.98 3.86
N GLY A 314 18.67 -2.73 2.90
CA GLY A 314 18.70 -4.18 2.82
C GLY A 314 17.63 -4.86 3.68
N LEU A 315 16.63 -4.11 4.13
CA LEU A 315 15.46 -4.63 4.83
C LEU A 315 14.28 -4.82 3.87
N VAL A 316 13.47 -5.84 4.13
CA VAL A 316 12.10 -5.95 3.63
C VAL A 316 11.17 -5.87 4.83
N THR A 317 10.23 -4.94 4.82
CA THR A 317 9.24 -4.77 5.89
C THR A 317 7.85 -5.00 5.33
N LEU A 318 7.09 -5.83 6.03
CA LEU A 318 5.72 -6.18 5.64
C LEU A 318 4.90 -6.50 6.88
N GLU A 319 3.57 -6.40 6.75
CA GLU A 319 2.70 -6.67 7.88
C GLU A 319 1.43 -7.43 7.47
N THR A 320 0.71 -7.93 8.47
CA THR A 320 -0.70 -8.31 8.36
C THR A 320 -1.46 -7.77 9.56
N THR A 321 -2.59 -7.13 9.31
CA THR A 321 -3.44 -6.55 10.35
C THR A 321 -3.96 -7.61 11.31
N ILE A 322 -3.73 -7.45 12.60
CA ILE A 322 -4.22 -8.39 13.64
C ILE A 322 -5.48 -7.88 14.36
N GLY A 323 -5.70 -6.60 14.37
CA GLY A 323 -6.87 -5.96 14.98
C GLY A 323 -6.99 -6.14 16.51
N ASN A 324 -7.90 -5.37 17.11
CA ASN A 324 -8.26 -5.48 18.52
C ASN A 324 -9.76 -5.74 18.65
N LYS A 325 -10.14 -6.81 19.36
CA LYS A 325 -11.54 -7.17 19.66
C LYS A 325 -11.93 -6.87 21.12
N ASN A 326 -10.97 -6.41 21.92
CA ASN A 326 -11.20 -6.05 23.31
C ASN A 326 -11.52 -4.56 23.45
N PRO A 327 -12.79 -4.16 23.66
CA PRO A 327 -13.17 -2.75 23.72
C PRO A 327 -12.54 -2.00 24.90
N ALA A 328 -12.09 -2.71 25.94
CA ALA A 328 -11.45 -2.08 27.10
C ALA A 328 -10.08 -1.44 26.74
N LEU A 329 -9.48 -1.81 25.62
CA LEU A 329 -8.20 -1.27 25.17
C LEU A 329 -8.33 0.06 24.42
N TRP A 330 -9.51 0.41 23.91
CA TRP A 330 -9.70 1.68 23.19
C TRP A 330 -9.41 2.92 24.02
N LYS A 331 -9.40 2.81 25.35
CA LYS A 331 -8.97 3.89 26.25
C LYS A 331 -7.53 4.35 26.03
N TYR A 332 -6.68 3.52 25.41
CA TYR A 332 -5.29 3.86 25.08
C TYR A 332 -5.14 4.58 23.74
N VAL A 333 -6.19 4.63 22.92
CA VAL A 333 -6.21 5.42 21.68
C VAL A 333 -6.55 6.87 22.03
N GLN A 334 -5.53 7.70 22.12
CA GLN A 334 -5.62 9.10 22.55
C GLN A 334 -4.98 10.00 21.50
N PRO A 335 -5.50 11.22 21.24
CA PRO A 335 -4.94 12.10 20.23
C PRO A 335 -3.58 12.72 20.60
N GLN A 336 -3.22 12.72 21.90
CA GLN A 336 -1.93 13.20 22.39
C GLN A 336 -1.07 12.03 22.85
N GLY A 337 0.26 12.16 22.70
CA GLY A 337 1.20 11.12 23.09
C GLY A 337 1.31 9.99 22.06
N CYS A 338 0.69 10.12 20.89
CA CYS A 338 0.76 9.12 19.83
C CYS A 338 1.09 9.70 18.46
N VAL A 339 1.79 8.93 17.65
CA VAL A 339 1.98 9.15 16.21
C VAL A 339 1.26 8.03 15.47
N LEU A 340 0.36 8.38 14.54
CA LEU A 340 -0.40 7.41 13.77
C LEU A 340 0.51 6.46 12.99
N GLU A 341 0.03 5.26 12.76
CA GLU A 341 0.85 4.14 12.28
C GLU A 341 1.58 4.46 10.98
N TRP A 342 0.91 5.05 10.00
CA TRP A 342 1.48 5.38 8.70
C TRP A 342 2.75 6.27 8.77
N ILE A 343 2.84 7.18 9.75
CA ILE A 343 4.04 7.99 9.99
C ILE A 343 5.12 7.13 10.64
N ARG A 344 4.77 6.33 11.66
CA ARG A 344 5.74 5.52 12.40
C ARG A 344 6.45 4.52 11.50
N ASN A 345 5.73 3.87 10.57
CA ASN A 345 6.36 2.95 9.62
C ASN A 345 7.29 3.68 8.63
N ILE A 346 6.90 4.87 8.13
CA ILE A 346 7.77 5.69 7.28
C ILE A 346 9.06 6.07 8.03
N VAL A 347 8.94 6.53 9.28
CA VAL A 347 10.11 6.93 10.10
C VAL A 347 11.02 5.74 10.37
N ALA A 348 10.46 4.59 10.73
CA ALA A 348 11.24 3.37 10.96
C ALA A 348 11.93 2.89 9.67
N ASN A 349 11.22 2.87 8.54
CA ASN A 349 11.77 2.50 7.23
C ASN A 349 12.91 3.42 6.78
N ARG A 350 12.82 4.72 7.08
CA ARG A 350 13.86 5.70 6.74
C ARG A 350 15.13 5.57 7.60
N LEU A 351 14.98 5.34 8.91
CA LEU A 351 16.10 5.42 9.86
C LEU A 351 16.76 4.08 10.17
N ALA A 352 16.02 2.97 10.11
CA ALA A 352 16.50 1.68 10.60
C ALA A 352 17.54 1.02 9.70
N LEU A 353 18.54 0.42 10.35
CA LEU A 353 19.60 -0.39 9.71
C LEU A 353 19.38 -1.90 9.87
N ASP A 354 18.58 -2.32 10.85
CA ASP A 354 18.26 -3.72 11.14
C ASP A 354 16.86 -3.85 11.78
N GLY A 355 16.39 -5.08 11.97
CA GLY A 355 15.05 -5.33 12.48
C GLY A 355 14.84 -4.87 13.92
N ALA A 356 15.86 -4.96 14.78
CA ALA A 356 15.76 -4.51 16.17
C ALA A 356 15.63 -2.98 16.23
N THR A 357 16.48 -2.26 15.50
CA THR A 357 16.41 -0.78 15.40
C THR A 357 15.08 -0.33 14.78
N TRP A 358 14.58 -1.05 13.77
CA TRP A 358 13.27 -0.75 13.19
C TRP A 358 12.16 -0.84 14.24
N ALA A 359 12.17 -1.92 15.01
CA ALA A 359 11.18 -2.14 16.06
C ALA A 359 11.28 -1.08 17.18
N ASP A 360 12.51 -0.69 17.56
CA ASP A 360 12.76 0.33 18.59
C ASP A 360 12.27 1.72 18.17
N ILE A 361 12.36 2.04 16.89
CA ILE A 361 11.82 3.30 16.32
C ILE A 361 10.29 3.22 16.23
N PHE A 362 9.76 2.14 15.65
CA PHE A 362 8.33 1.99 15.39
C PHE A 362 7.48 1.95 16.68
N LYS A 363 7.96 1.34 17.76
CA LYS A 363 7.22 1.24 19.02
C LYS A 363 7.02 2.59 19.75
N GLN A 364 7.81 3.62 19.38
CA GLN A 364 7.67 4.94 19.98
C GLN A 364 6.31 5.55 19.62
N PHE A 365 5.68 6.17 20.60
CA PHE A 365 4.39 6.86 20.42
C PHE A 365 3.29 5.98 19.79
N ASN A 366 3.19 4.71 20.23
CA ASN A 366 2.18 3.77 19.73
C ASN A 366 0.77 4.37 19.76
N SER A 367 0.13 4.49 18.58
CA SER A 367 -1.23 5.01 18.44
C SER A 367 -2.30 4.02 18.90
N GLY A 368 -2.00 2.72 18.86
CA GLY A 368 -3.00 1.68 19.07
C GLY A 368 -4.04 1.59 17.94
N THR A 369 -3.72 2.18 16.78
CA THR A 369 -4.51 2.13 15.56
C THR A 369 -3.70 1.51 14.43
N TYR A 370 -4.38 0.90 13.45
CA TYR A 370 -3.79 0.04 12.44
C TYR A 370 -2.91 -1.03 13.09
N ASN A 371 -3.59 -1.87 13.89
CA ASN A 371 -2.91 -2.84 14.75
C ASN A 371 -2.43 -4.05 13.94
N ASN A 372 -1.13 -4.27 13.88
CA ASN A 372 -0.47 -5.14 12.93
C ASN A 372 0.52 -6.10 13.59
N GLN A 373 0.74 -7.24 12.89
CA GLN A 373 1.96 -8.03 13.04
C GLN A 373 2.94 -7.62 11.95
N TRP A 374 3.98 -6.88 12.32
CA TRP A 374 5.09 -6.51 11.45
C TRP A 374 6.16 -7.61 11.39
N MET A 375 6.62 -7.88 10.19
CA MET A 375 7.73 -8.80 9.90
C MET A 375 8.85 -8.02 9.23
N ILE A 376 10.00 -7.93 9.86
CA ILE A 376 11.17 -7.21 9.34
C ILE A 376 12.24 -8.25 9.00
N VAL A 377 12.53 -8.38 7.70
CA VAL A 377 13.52 -9.33 7.17
C VAL A 377 14.79 -8.57 6.83
N ASP A 378 15.89 -8.90 7.51
CA ASP A 378 17.22 -8.34 7.25
C ASP A 378 18.02 -9.27 6.32
N TYR A 379 18.06 -8.93 5.04
CA TYR A 379 18.78 -9.70 4.04
C TYR A 379 20.32 -9.60 4.18
N LYS A 380 20.83 -8.60 4.90
CA LYS A 380 22.27 -8.49 5.21
C LYS A 380 22.73 -9.53 6.22
N ALA A 381 21.81 -9.99 7.08
CA ALA A 381 22.08 -11.05 8.05
C ALA A 381 21.87 -12.46 7.47
N PHE A 382 21.19 -12.59 6.34
CA PHE A 382 21.00 -13.87 5.67
C PHE A 382 22.26 -14.30 4.91
N ILE A 383 22.72 -15.54 5.15
CA ILE A 383 23.89 -16.13 4.50
C ILE A 383 23.40 -17.26 3.58
N PRO A 384 23.37 -17.05 2.25
CA PRO A 384 22.96 -18.10 1.31
C PRO A 384 23.85 -19.33 1.40
N ASN A 385 23.23 -20.54 1.45
CA ASN A 385 23.88 -21.83 1.62
C ASN A 385 24.70 -21.94 2.93
N GLY A 386 24.49 -21.04 3.88
CA GLY A 386 25.17 -21.01 5.18
C GLY A 386 24.30 -21.58 6.30
N PRO A 387 24.92 -21.76 7.48
CA PRO A 387 24.18 -22.13 8.68
C PRO A 387 23.31 -20.97 9.16
N SER A 388 22.39 -21.26 10.10
CA SER A 388 21.64 -20.20 10.78
C SER A 388 22.60 -19.25 11.49
N PRO A 389 22.46 -17.93 11.31
CA PRO A 389 23.23 -16.95 12.08
C PRO A 389 22.74 -16.85 13.55
N GLY A 390 21.67 -17.56 13.92
CA GLY A 390 21.08 -17.57 15.26
C GLY A 390 20.17 -16.38 15.55
N SER A 391 20.35 -15.25 14.90
CA SER A 391 19.56 -14.03 15.12
C SER A 391 19.62 -13.06 13.94
N ARG A 392 18.78 -12.02 13.97
CA ARG A 392 18.80 -10.82 13.10
C ARG A 392 18.23 -10.98 11.70
N VAL A 393 17.92 -12.19 11.22
CA VAL A 393 17.29 -12.37 9.88
C VAL A 393 15.83 -11.99 9.90
N LEU A 394 15.10 -12.33 10.99
CA LEU A 394 13.67 -12.08 11.11
C LEU A 394 13.32 -11.49 12.49
N THR A 395 12.83 -10.28 12.49
CA THR A 395 12.23 -9.64 13.66
C THR A 395 10.72 -9.56 13.49
N ILE A 396 9.97 -9.98 14.51
CA ILE A 396 8.50 -9.89 14.56
C ILE A 396 8.12 -8.88 15.63
N LEU A 397 7.23 -7.96 15.25
CA LEU A 397 6.62 -6.99 16.17
C LEU A 397 5.11 -7.08 16.05
N GLU A 398 4.41 -7.17 17.18
CA GLU A 398 2.96 -7.04 17.24
C GLU A 398 2.55 -5.84 18.08
N GLN A 399 1.58 -5.09 17.58
CA GLN A 399 1.06 -3.91 18.20
C GLN A 399 -0.46 -4.04 18.36
N ILE A 400 -0.95 -3.66 19.56
CA ILE A 400 -2.35 -3.38 19.85
C ILE A 400 -2.42 -2.12 20.74
N PRO A 401 -3.61 -1.55 21.03
CA PRO A 401 -3.70 -0.36 21.88
C PRO A 401 -3.03 -0.58 23.23
N GLY A 402 -2.05 0.26 23.56
CA GLY A 402 -1.32 0.23 24.81
C GLY A 402 -0.27 -0.88 24.94
N MET A 403 -0.04 -1.70 23.92
CA MET A 403 0.93 -2.80 23.97
C MET A 403 1.69 -2.96 22.66
N VAL A 404 3.01 -3.18 22.77
CA VAL A 404 3.88 -3.60 21.66
C VAL A 404 4.76 -4.73 22.17
N VAL A 405 4.81 -5.83 21.41
CA VAL A 405 5.66 -7.00 21.71
C VAL A 405 6.59 -7.25 20.54
N VAL A 406 7.89 -7.47 20.83
CA VAL A 406 8.94 -7.66 19.83
C VAL A 406 9.75 -8.90 20.16
N ALA A 407 10.09 -9.70 19.15
CA ALA A 407 11.03 -10.80 19.29
C ALA A 407 11.80 -11.08 18.00
N ASP A 408 13.05 -11.47 18.12
CA ASP A 408 13.80 -12.12 17.05
C ASP A 408 13.26 -13.53 16.84
N LYS A 409 12.91 -13.86 15.61
CA LYS A 409 12.33 -15.14 15.19
C LYS A 409 13.16 -15.87 14.13
N THR A 410 14.43 -15.53 14.08
CA THR A 410 15.38 -16.15 13.15
C THR A 410 15.50 -17.66 13.39
N GLU A 411 15.65 -18.11 14.64
CA GLU A 411 15.75 -19.54 14.93
C GLU A 411 14.47 -20.30 14.56
N ASP A 412 13.29 -19.71 14.84
CA ASP A 412 12.00 -20.29 14.46
C ASP A 412 11.92 -20.42 12.93
N LEU A 413 12.32 -19.40 12.17
CA LEU A 413 12.36 -19.42 10.71
C LEU A 413 13.27 -20.55 10.18
N TYR A 414 14.48 -20.71 10.73
CA TYR A 414 15.40 -21.74 10.28
C TYR A 414 14.94 -23.16 10.68
N LYS A 415 14.29 -23.30 11.82
CA LYS A 415 13.75 -24.57 12.32
C LYS A 415 12.54 -25.03 11.49
N THR A 416 11.61 -24.14 11.18
CA THR A 416 10.37 -24.47 10.45
C THR A 416 10.51 -24.31 8.94
N THR A 417 11.57 -23.63 8.48
CA THR A 417 11.84 -23.23 7.09
C THR A 417 10.86 -22.22 6.51
N TYR A 418 9.94 -21.68 7.30
CA TYR A 418 9.04 -20.61 6.92
C TYR A 418 8.50 -19.85 8.13
N TRP A 419 8.05 -18.64 7.89
CA TRP A 419 7.20 -17.84 8.78
C TRP A 419 5.97 -17.40 7.99
N ALA A 420 4.78 -17.55 8.56
CA ALA A 420 3.54 -17.13 7.91
C ALA A 420 2.73 -16.23 8.83
N SER A 421 2.05 -15.26 8.24
CA SER A 421 1.16 -14.34 8.95
C SER A 421 -0.18 -14.22 8.22
N TYR A 422 -1.28 -14.20 8.99
CA TYR A 422 -2.64 -14.36 8.46
C TYR A 422 -3.71 -13.70 9.34
N ASN A 423 -3.40 -12.49 9.85
CA ASN A 423 -4.31 -11.66 10.65
C ASN A 423 -4.68 -12.22 12.04
N ILE A 424 -3.81 -13.04 12.61
CA ILE A 424 -3.97 -13.57 13.98
C ILE A 424 -2.65 -13.34 14.71
N PRO A 425 -2.65 -12.75 15.93
CA PRO A 425 -1.44 -12.55 16.72
C PRO A 425 -0.72 -13.88 17.00
N PHE A 426 0.59 -13.86 16.88
CA PHE A 426 1.47 -14.96 17.25
C PHE A 426 1.78 -14.96 18.75
N PHE A 427 2.03 -13.77 19.34
CA PHE A 427 2.38 -13.68 20.75
C PHE A 427 1.13 -13.93 21.63
N GLU A 428 1.20 -14.92 22.49
CA GLU A 428 0.08 -15.32 23.35
C GLU A 428 -0.44 -14.15 24.19
N ILE A 429 0.45 -13.30 24.71
CA ILE A 429 0.07 -12.13 25.48
C ILE A 429 -0.76 -11.13 24.64
N VAL A 430 -0.43 -10.95 23.36
CA VAL A 430 -1.18 -10.08 22.43
C VAL A 430 -2.49 -10.74 22.05
N PHE A 431 -2.47 -12.04 21.74
CA PHE A 431 -3.65 -12.84 21.42
C PHE A 431 -4.72 -12.77 22.52
N ASN A 432 -4.29 -12.95 23.78
CA ASN A 432 -5.20 -12.92 24.92
C ASN A 432 -5.69 -11.49 25.20
N ALA A 433 -4.81 -10.49 25.18
CA ALA A 433 -5.17 -9.10 25.44
C ALA A 433 -6.13 -8.54 24.38
N SER A 434 -5.97 -8.91 23.12
CA SER A 434 -6.82 -8.45 22.01
C SER A 434 -8.23 -9.07 21.99
N GLY A 435 -8.55 -10.05 22.89
CA GLY A 435 -9.87 -10.68 22.98
C GLY A 435 -10.12 -11.79 21.97
N LEU A 436 -9.08 -12.30 21.28
CA LEU A 436 -9.23 -13.39 20.31
C LEU A 436 -9.51 -14.74 20.99
N GLN A 437 -9.11 -14.90 22.24
CA GLN A 437 -9.40 -16.12 23.00
C GLN A 437 -10.91 -16.36 23.15
N ASP A 438 -11.69 -15.31 23.32
CA ASP A 438 -13.15 -15.39 23.39
C ASP A 438 -13.74 -15.85 22.05
N LEU A 439 -13.17 -15.41 20.92
CA LEU A 439 -13.58 -15.89 19.60
C LEU A 439 -13.25 -17.36 19.37
N VAL A 440 -12.09 -17.83 19.86
CA VAL A 440 -11.76 -19.27 19.84
C VAL A 440 -12.74 -20.06 20.70
N ALA A 441 -13.10 -19.58 21.87
CA ALA A 441 -14.09 -20.23 22.74
C ALA A 441 -15.47 -20.31 22.06
N GLN A 442 -15.87 -19.28 21.30
CA GLN A 442 -17.16 -19.21 20.63
C GLN A 442 -17.21 -19.93 19.28
N TYR A 443 -16.16 -19.82 18.46
CA TYR A 443 -16.14 -20.26 17.04
C TYR A 443 -15.11 -21.38 16.77
N GLY A 444 -14.36 -21.82 17.79
CA GLY A 444 -13.39 -22.91 17.69
C GLY A 444 -12.14 -22.55 16.89
N ASP A 445 -11.58 -23.56 16.25
CA ASP A 445 -10.27 -23.50 15.57
C ASP A 445 -10.16 -22.46 14.45
N TRP A 446 -11.28 -21.91 13.95
CA TRP A 446 -11.27 -20.87 12.92
C TRP A 446 -10.46 -19.63 13.30
N PHE A 447 -10.46 -19.27 14.59
CA PHE A 447 -9.70 -18.14 15.12
C PHE A 447 -8.41 -18.54 15.84
N SER A 448 -8.06 -19.82 15.85
CA SER A 448 -6.82 -20.31 16.44
C SER A 448 -5.62 -19.95 15.58
N TYR A 449 -4.49 -19.59 16.21
CA TYR A 449 -3.25 -19.28 15.48
C TYR A 449 -2.78 -20.43 14.60
N THR A 450 -2.74 -21.66 15.11
CA THR A 450 -2.16 -22.83 14.43
C THR A 450 -3.14 -23.61 13.58
N LYS A 451 -4.46 -23.50 13.84
CA LYS A 451 -5.47 -24.36 13.23
C LYS A 451 -6.43 -23.65 12.30
N ASN A 452 -6.33 -22.31 12.15
CA ASN A 452 -7.14 -21.62 11.15
C ASN A 452 -6.81 -22.11 9.73
N PRO A 453 -7.73 -21.99 8.75
CA PRO A 453 -7.54 -22.55 7.42
C PRO A 453 -6.26 -22.10 6.72
N ARG A 454 -5.88 -20.80 6.85
CA ARG A 454 -4.65 -20.27 6.21
C ARG A 454 -3.39 -20.85 6.84
N ALA A 455 -3.34 -20.99 8.16
CA ALA A 455 -2.23 -21.63 8.85
C ALA A 455 -2.01 -23.07 8.36
N GLN A 456 -3.10 -23.84 8.22
CA GLN A 456 -3.05 -25.22 7.74
C GLN A 456 -2.61 -25.32 6.28
N ILE A 457 -3.05 -24.38 5.41
CA ILE A 457 -2.61 -24.33 4.01
C ILE A 457 -1.12 -24.04 3.93
N PHE A 458 -0.64 -23.00 4.63
CA PHE A 458 0.78 -22.67 4.64
C PHE A 458 1.63 -23.81 5.21
N GLN A 459 1.21 -24.43 6.32
CA GLN A 459 1.92 -25.57 6.91
C GLN A 459 2.03 -26.75 5.94
N ARG A 460 0.95 -27.09 5.22
CA ARG A 460 0.90 -28.21 4.28
C ARG A 460 1.75 -27.94 3.04
N ASP A 461 1.65 -26.73 2.47
CA ASP A 461 2.10 -26.48 1.10
C ASP A 461 3.40 -25.68 1.00
N GLN A 462 3.91 -25.11 2.10
CA GLN A 462 5.16 -24.34 2.08
C GLN A 462 6.36 -25.15 1.57
N SER A 463 6.35 -26.47 1.74
CA SER A 463 7.42 -27.36 1.25
C SER A 463 7.45 -27.48 -0.28
N LEU A 464 6.36 -27.12 -0.97
CA LEU A 464 6.25 -27.10 -2.43
C LEU A 464 6.86 -25.84 -3.06
N VAL A 465 7.32 -24.90 -2.23
CA VAL A 465 7.97 -23.68 -2.71
C VAL A 465 9.44 -23.94 -2.97
N GLU A 466 9.82 -23.92 -4.24
CA GLU A 466 11.18 -24.13 -4.72
C GLU A 466 11.76 -22.88 -5.42
N ASP A 467 10.90 -21.97 -5.87
CA ASP A 467 11.24 -20.77 -6.62
C ASP A 467 10.17 -19.69 -6.46
N MET A 468 10.37 -18.54 -7.12
CA MET A 468 9.42 -17.43 -7.11
C MET A 468 8.06 -17.80 -7.70
N ASN A 469 8.00 -18.63 -8.76
CA ASN A 469 6.73 -19.00 -9.39
C ASN A 469 5.88 -19.89 -8.47
N SER A 470 6.50 -20.86 -7.80
CA SER A 470 5.83 -21.69 -6.80
C SER A 470 5.41 -20.88 -5.56
N MET A 471 6.20 -19.87 -5.16
CA MET A 471 5.82 -18.94 -4.10
C MET A 471 4.57 -18.12 -4.47
N VAL A 472 4.51 -17.58 -5.69
CA VAL A 472 3.34 -16.85 -6.21
C VAL A 472 2.11 -17.76 -6.26
N ARG A 473 2.26 -19.02 -6.69
CA ARG A 473 1.16 -19.99 -6.65
C ARG A 473 0.67 -20.24 -5.23
N LEU A 474 1.56 -20.42 -4.27
CA LEU A 474 1.18 -20.64 -2.88
C LEU A 474 0.42 -19.46 -2.29
N ILE A 475 0.96 -18.25 -2.40
CA ILE A 475 0.34 -17.07 -1.78
C ILE A 475 -1.02 -16.70 -2.41
N ARG A 476 -1.28 -17.15 -3.64
CA ARG A 476 -2.54 -16.94 -4.37
C ARG A 476 -3.49 -18.14 -4.30
N TRP A 477 -3.15 -19.21 -3.61
CA TRP A 477 -3.83 -20.49 -3.68
C TRP A 477 -5.25 -20.56 -3.12
N TRP A 478 -5.71 -19.60 -2.35
CA TRP A 478 -7.11 -19.56 -1.93
C TRP A 478 -8.12 -19.57 -3.12
N ALA A 479 -7.67 -19.31 -4.34
CA ALA A 479 -8.46 -19.53 -5.57
C ALA A 479 -8.85 -21.00 -5.82
N LEU A 480 -8.31 -21.97 -5.05
CA LEU A 480 -8.60 -23.40 -5.14
C LEU A 480 -9.55 -23.92 -4.05
N LEU A 481 -10.16 -23.04 -3.26
CA LEU A 481 -11.19 -23.43 -2.28
C LEU A 481 -12.37 -24.23 -2.88
N PRO A 482 -12.73 -24.09 -4.17
CA PRO A 482 -13.73 -24.95 -4.82
C PRO A 482 -13.33 -26.43 -4.89
N ALA A 483 -12.05 -26.77 -4.90
CA ALA A 483 -11.59 -28.15 -4.94
C ALA A 483 -11.84 -28.92 -3.64
N ILE A 484 -11.95 -28.24 -2.50
CA ILE A 484 -12.27 -28.83 -1.19
C ILE A 484 -13.79 -29.03 -1.02
N LEU A 485 -14.62 -28.29 -1.76
CA LEU A 485 -16.08 -28.37 -1.71
C LEU A 485 -16.68 -29.18 -2.89
N GLY A 486 -15.89 -30.00 -3.59
CA GLY A 486 -16.38 -30.90 -4.63
C GLY A 486 -16.65 -30.20 -5.97
N GLY A 487 -15.60 -29.91 -6.68
CA GLY A 487 -15.58 -29.95 -8.14
C GLY A 487 -16.35 -28.87 -8.90
N ILE A 488 -15.79 -27.66 -9.01
CA ILE A 488 -15.88 -26.84 -10.23
C ILE A 488 -14.57 -26.03 -10.31
N PRO A 489 -13.74 -26.20 -11.36
CA PRO A 489 -12.55 -25.39 -11.53
C PRO A 489 -12.94 -24.00 -12.02
N PHE A 490 -12.88 -23.01 -11.17
CA PHE A 490 -12.87 -21.59 -11.57
C PHE A 490 -11.41 -21.21 -11.86
N SER A 491 -10.99 -21.40 -13.10
CA SER A 491 -9.71 -20.89 -13.59
C SER A 491 -9.89 -19.43 -14.01
N TRP A 492 -9.54 -18.49 -13.14
CA TRP A 492 -9.17 -17.14 -13.54
C TRP A 492 -7.63 -17.10 -13.58
N GLU A 493 -7.06 -17.71 -14.61
CA GLU A 493 -5.69 -17.39 -15.00
C GLU A 493 -5.68 -15.99 -15.62
N VAL A 494 -5.40 -14.98 -14.81
CA VAL A 494 -4.89 -13.73 -15.32
C VAL A 494 -3.39 -13.96 -15.52
N GLU A 495 -3.02 -14.50 -16.68
CA GLU A 495 -1.65 -14.42 -17.16
C GLU A 495 -1.30 -12.93 -17.32
N MET A 496 -0.49 -12.42 -16.39
CA MET A 496 0.14 -11.13 -16.59
C MET A 496 1.34 -11.33 -17.54
N PRO A 497 1.33 -10.73 -18.74
CA PRO A 497 2.50 -10.72 -19.59
C PRO A 497 3.53 -9.78 -18.98
N VAL A 498 4.50 -10.32 -18.27
CA VAL A 498 5.63 -9.55 -17.77
C VAL A 498 6.80 -9.79 -18.72
N GLN A 499 7.08 -8.82 -19.56
CA GLN A 499 8.22 -8.85 -20.50
C GLN A 499 9.48 -8.17 -19.97
N ASP A 500 9.45 -7.54 -18.79
CA ASP A 500 10.65 -6.92 -18.21
C ASP A 500 11.16 -7.69 -16.99
N PRO A 501 12.35 -8.34 -17.08
CA PRO A 501 12.94 -9.09 -15.96
C PRO A 501 13.32 -8.23 -14.75
N GLY A 502 13.58 -6.93 -14.93
CA GLY A 502 14.00 -6.01 -13.87
C GLY A 502 12.91 -5.74 -12.83
N TRP A 503 11.67 -5.59 -13.25
CA TRP A 503 10.54 -5.29 -12.37
C TRP A 503 9.98 -6.51 -11.62
N ARG A 504 10.10 -7.71 -12.19
CA ARG A 504 9.68 -8.96 -11.51
C ARG A 504 10.42 -9.19 -10.21
N ARG A 505 11.67 -8.78 -10.11
CA ARG A 505 12.52 -9.00 -8.93
C ARG A 505 12.17 -8.07 -7.77
N SER A 506 11.72 -6.86 -8.05
CA SER A 506 11.42 -5.87 -7.02
C SER A 506 10.04 -5.99 -6.38
N VAL A 507 9.04 -6.58 -7.07
CA VAL A 507 7.66 -6.66 -6.57
C VAL A 507 7.40 -7.90 -5.73
N PHE A 508 8.18 -8.98 -5.93
CA PHE A 508 7.96 -10.27 -5.26
C PHE A 508 9.14 -10.70 -4.38
N GLY A 509 10.00 -9.77 -3.98
CA GLY A 509 10.97 -9.99 -2.91
C GLY A 509 11.99 -11.12 -3.12
N ARG A 510 12.45 -11.34 -4.37
CA ARG A 510 13.73 -12.00 -4.57
C ARG A 510 14.80 -10.92 -4.60
N LEU A 511 15.45 -10.72 -3.49
CA LEU A 511 16.75 -10.06 -3.48
C LEU A 511 17.80 -11.13 -3.84
N GLU A 512 18.51 -10.93 -4.94
CA GLU A 512 19.72 -11.72 -5.18
C GLU A 512 20.67 -11.51 -4.01
N SER A 513 21.42 -12.54 -3.65
CA SER A 513 22.22 -12.57 -2.42
C SER A 513 22.97 -11.25 -2.19
N PRO A 514 23.11 -10.79 -0.94
CA PRO A 514 23.83 -9.56 -0.59
C PRO A 514 25.26 -9.49 -1.13
N GLN A 515 25.87 -10.62 -1.44
CA GLN A 515 27.21 -10.68 -2.05
C GLN A 515 27.22 -10.15 -3.50
N MET A 516 26.13 -10.23 -4.26
CA MET A 516 26.05 -9.60 -5.58
C MET A 516 25.85 -8.09 -5.50
N LEU A 517 25.12 -7.57 -4.52
CA LEU A 517 24.96 -6.14 -4.28
C LEU A 517 26.26 -5.46 -3.81
N LEU A 518 27.15 -6.21 -3.13
CA LEU A 518 28.42 -5.68 -2.63
C LEU A 518 29.58 -5.88 -3.62
N ARG A 519 29.56 -6.89 -4.50
CA ARG A 519 30.64 -7.16 -5.48
C ARG A 519 30.50 -6.42 -6.79
N ASN A 520 29.28 -6.10 -7.23
CA ASN A 520 29.06 -5.28 -8.42
C ASN A 520 28.76 -3.82 -8.02
N ARG A 521 29.80 -3.13 -7.56
CA ARG A 521 29.84 -1.69 -7.75
C ARG A 521 30.20 -1.41 -9.22
N PRO A 522 29.20 -1.21 -10.09
CA PRO A 522 29.00 0.12 -10.59
C PRO A 522 27.89 0.73 -9.76
N SER A 523 28.14 1.92 -9.23
CA SER A 523 27.11 2.79 -8.69
C SER A 523 25.89 2.71 -9.61
N VAL A 524 24.67 2.52 -9.06
CA VAL A 524 23.40 2.59 -9.81
C VAL A 524 23.31 3.89 -10.64
N GLY A 525 24.20 4.86 -10.37
CA GLY A 525 24.38 6.07 -11.16
C GLY A 525 25.13 5.93 -12.49
N SER A 526 25.82 4.81 -12.80
CA SER A 526 26.61 4.71 -14.02
C SER A 526 25.85 4.12 -15.22
N ALA A 527 24.83 3.30 -14.99
CA ALA A 527 23.97 2.80 -16.09
C ALA A 527 23.08 3.93 -16.65
N TRP A 528 22.56 4.80 -15.76
CA TRP A 528 21.76 5.96 -16.19
C TRP A 528 22.58 7.11 -16.78
N ARG A 529 23.87 7.26 -16.42
CA ARG A 529 24.75 8.22 -17.08
C ARG A 529 25.05 7.87 -18.53
N LYS A 530 25.13 6.60 -18.86
CA LYS A 530 25.36 6.17 -20.27
C LYS A 530 24.16 6.43 -21.17
N ASP A 531 22.94 6.34 -20.63
CA ASP A 531 21.73 6.65 -21.40
C ASP A 531 21.51 8.16 -21.59
N LEU A 532 22.03 8.99 -20.65
CA LEU A 532 22.01 10.46 -20.78
C LEU A 532 23.13 10.99 -21.69
N GLU A 533 24.25 10.29 -21.86
CA GLU A 533 25.33 10.65 -22.77
C GLU A 533 25.05 10.28 -24.22
N ASN A 534 24.03 9.46 -24.50
CA ASN A 534 23.64 9.01 -25.85
C ASN A 534 22.39 9.71 -26.39
N LEU A 535 21.90 10.76 -25.76
CA LEU A 535 20.87 11.61 -26.37
C LEU A 535 21.54 12.55 -27.39
N PRO A 536 21.00 12.70 -28.63
CA PRO A 536 21.53 13.64 -29.61
C PRO A 536 21.49 15.06 -29.04
N GLN A 537 22.64 15.71 -28.98
CA GLN A 537 22.73 17.15 -28.73
C GLN A 537 22.31 17.83 -30.04
N GLU A 538 21.09 18.36 -30.09
CA GLU A 538 20.72 19.32 -31.09
C GLU A 538 21.36 20.68 -30.73
N GLU A 539 22.30 21.10 -31.56
CA GLU A 539 22.82 22.47 -31.51
C GLU A 539 21.72 23.46 -31.91
N PRO A 540 21.68 24.66 -31.33
CA PRO A 540 20.71 25.69 -31.71
C PRO A 540 21.12 26.29 -33.09
N SER A 541 20.34 26.04 -34.12
CA SER A 541 20.44 26.83 -35.36
C SER A 541 19.63 28.12 -35.19
N ASP A 542 20.33 29.24 -35.16
CA ASP A 542 19.81 30.56 -35.50
C ASP A 542 19.24 30.54 -36.92
N GLU A 543 17.99 30.92 -37.13
CA GLU A 543 17.60 31.91 -38.13
C GLU A 543 16.08 32.15 -38.13
N ALA A 544 15.77 33.41 -38.31
CA ALA A 544 14.52 34.09 -38.29
C ALA A 544 13.57 33.73 -39.46
N GLY A 545 12.26 33.86 -39.26
CA GLY A 545 11.30 33.88 -40.35
C GLY A 545 9.83 33.97 -39.91
N VAL A 546 9.39 35.19 -39.74
CA VAL A 546 7.98 35.60 -39.55
C VAL A 546 7.17 35.32 -40.81
N THR A 547 5.97 34.72 -40.76
CA THR A 547 4.72 35.27 -41.32
C THR A 547 3.50 34.39 -41.00
N PRO A 548 2.30 35.00 -40.89
CA PRO A 548 1.09 34.33 -40.42
C PRO A 548 0.22 33.86 -41.60
N TRP A 549 -0.48 32.75 -41.46
CA TRP A 549 -1.55 32.39 -42.38
C TRP A 549 -2.91 32.42 -41.71
N ARG A 550 -3.78 33.28 -42.28
CA ARG A 550 -5.23 33.21 -42.19
C ARG A 550 -5.76 32.33 -43.31
N GLY A 551 -6.89 31.67 -43.12
CA GLY A 551 -7.65 31.10 -44.22
C GLY A 551 -8.75 30.18 -43.77
N GLU A 552 -9.92 30.71 -43.82
CA GLU A 552 -11.27 30.18 -43.80
C GLU A 552 -11.49 28.98 -44.73
N GLY A 553 -12.49 28.14 -44.43
CA GLY A 553 -13.04 27.17 -45.36
C GLY A 553 -13.90 26.11 -44.72
N GLY A 554 -15.17 26.37 -44.55
CA GLY A 554 -16.16 25.39 -44.12
C GLY A 554 -16.53 24.39 -45.20
N LEU A 555 -17.06 23.23 -44.79
CA LEU A 555 -17.99 22.43 -45.55
C LEU A 555 -18.86 21.57 -44.60
N HIS A 556 -20.15 21.82 -44.66
CA HIS A 556 -21.23 21.01 -44.08
C HIS A 556 -21.30 19.64 -44.77
N LEU A 557 -21.58 18.61 -44.02
CA LEU A 557 -22.54 17.57 -44.38
C LEU A 557 -23.06 16.89 -43.12
N GLY A 558 -24.34 17.03 -42.89
CA GLY A 558 -25.06 16.44 -41.76
C GLY A 558 -25.49 15.01 -42.06
N LEU A 559 -25.69 14.27 -40.99
CA LEU A 559 -26.71 13.24 -40.84
C LEU A 559 -26.98 13.06 -39.35
N GLY A 560 -28.20 13.31 -38.96
CA GLY A 560 -28.68 13.26 -37.60
C GLY A 560 -29.04 11.85 -37.14
N CYS A 561 -29.04 11.66 -35.85
CA CYS A 561 -30.04 10.93 -35.07
C CYS A 561 -29.89 11.25 -33.57
N PRO A 562 -30.94 11.22 -32.78
CA PRO A 562 -31.08 11.95 -31.55
C PRO A 562 -30.77 11.06 -30.34
N CYS A 563 -30.02 11.56 -29.40
CA CYS A 563 -30.02 11.05 -28.01
C CYS A 563 -29.73 12.19 -27.04
N GLY A 564 -30.62 12.32 -26.14
CA GLY A 564 -30.76 12.91 -24.84
C GLY A 564 -29.72 13.92 -24.37
N GLU A 565 -30.26 14.99 -23.85
CA GLU A 565 -29.61 16.05 -23.10
C GLU A 565 -28.60 15.51 -22.07
N VAL A 566 -27.33 15.81 -22.28
CA VAL A 566 -26.34 15.78 -21.23
C VAL A 566 -26.30 17.17 -20.60
N GLN A 567 -26.86 17.29 -19.41
CA GLN A 567 -26.75 18.51 -18.61
C GLN A 567 -25.27 18.82 -18.41
N GLN A 568 -24.85 20.00 -18.80
CA GLN A 568 -23.57 20.60 -18.48
C GLN A 568 -23.40 20.66 -16.96
N LEU A 569 -22.38 19.99 -16.43
CA LEU A 569 -21.93 20.18 -15.06
C LEU A 569 -21.36 21.58 -14.90
N PRO A 570 -21.70 22.30 -13.82
CA PRO A 570 -21.30 23.67 -13.60
C PRO A 570 -19.79 23.78 -13.35
N SER A 571 -19.21 24.81 -13.96
CA SER A 571 -17.88 25.34 -13.67
C SER A 571 -17.67 25.53 -12.17
N ARG A 572 -16.44 25.20 -11.68
CA ARG A 572 -15.87 25.35 -10.34
C ARG A 572 -16.57 26.42 -9.47
N PRO A 573 -17.03 26.07 -8.27
CA PRO A 573 -17.35 27.10 -7.29
C PRO A 573 -16.05 27.69 -6.72
N SER A 574 -15.84 28.98 -6.94
CA SER A 574 -14.94 29.78 -6.12
C SER A 574 -15.56 29.87 -4.72
N VAL A 575 -14.98 29.22 -3.75
CA VAL A 575 -15.33 29.41 -2.35
C VAL A 575 -14.46 30.52 -1.78
N THR A 576 -15.07 31.71 -1.64
CA THR A 576 -14.62 32.73 -0.72
C THR A 576 -15.30 32.44 0.62
N VAL A 577 -14.60 32.14 1.64
CA VAL A 577 -14.49 32.54 3.07
C VAL A 577 -13.69 31.48 3.81
#